data_5ff9495e69ec441d8843f02cafdb51c9
#
_entry.id   5ff9495e69ec441d8843f02cafdb51c9
#
_cell.length_a   1.000
_cell.length_b   1.000
_cell.length_c   1.000
_cell.angle_alpha   90.00
_cell.angle_beta   90.00
_cell.angle_gamma   90.00
#
_symmetry.space_group_name_H-M   'P 1'
#
loop_
_entity.id
_entity.type
_entity.pdbx_description
1 polymer ?
#
loop_
_entity_poly.entity_id
_entity_poly.type
_entity_poly.pdbx_seq_one_letter_code
_entity_poly.pdbx_strand_id
1 'polypeptide(L)'
;TDVLNKQGNINEDVCLLEFPEKMGSSYMVLSASEIEQDLERDAKNLPDRLKTMYKHTETVEKKKTESVISNTSEENCKVTIPAKETDIYQPPTKLLKVVESAVEYGTLHKNESEEASEVTTEKKIVGMSVLLGTDVSSGSAVYWYPNDTNKLFHTNTGIIGTMGTGKTQFTKSLITQLHRDQEHNIGSEPLGILIFDYKGDYNESKEDFVKATDAKVLKPYHLPFNPLALTKANVFKPLLPIHVANAFKDTLAKVYGLGPKQQNILFQCIIDAYASRGIMPGNSDTWDNTPPTFDMVYNLYSNDQEIKKNDSLAAAMDKLYQFQVFEGNSNKTQALFELLQGVVVIDLSGYDSDIQSLIVAITLDLFYSQMQAAGSSKWEGQYRQLSKLILVDEADNFMSEGFPALKKILKEGREFGVGTILSTQFLRHFGTGDDDYAKYILTWVVHNVADLKSSDVEFVFKTEPKSAESQNLYNDIKELKKHHSIIKIGNEKPIYVEDKAFWELYKDLKLD
;
A
#
# COMPACT_ATOMS: atom_id res chain seq x y z
N THR A 1 -4.09 -23.22 32.27
CA THR A 1 -3.38 -24.32 31.62
C THR A 1 -1.91 -24.14 31.91
N ASP A 2 -1.31 -25.12 32.56
CA ASP A 2 0.00 -25.00 33.18
C ASP A 2 1.09 -25.07 32.11
N VAL A 3 1.49 -23.92 31.58
CA VAL A 3 2.63 -23.77 30.68
C VAL A 3 3.95 -24.04 31.44
N LEU A 4 3.90 -23.91 32.75
CA LEU A 4 5.05 -24.15 33.63
C LEU A 4 4.87 -25.48 34.38
N ASN A 5 5.97 -26.25 34.51
CA ASN A 5 5.98 -27.42 35.36
C ASN A 5 5.92 -27.00 36.84
N LYS A 6 5.76 -27.97 37.73
CA LYS A 6 5.67 -27.73 39.20
C LYS A 6 6.90 -27.03 39.82
N GLN A 7 7.97 -26.87 39.06
CA GLN A 7 9.20 -26.17 39.45
C GLN A 7 9.34 -24.79 38.81
N GLY A 8 8.33 -24.33 38.02
CA GLY A 8 8.31 -23.02 37.39
C GLY A 8 9.08 -22.94 36.06
N ASN A 9 9.48 -24.06 35.48
CA ASN A 9 10.13 -24.10 34.17
C ASN A 9 9.11 -24.33 33.05
N ILE A 10 9.40 -23.83 31.83
CA ILE A 10 8.56 -24.09 30.65
C ILE A 10 8.59 -25.58 30.35
N ASN A 11 7.42 -26.17 30.10
CA ASN A 11 7.31 -27.57 29.76
C ASN A 11 7.94 -27.82 28.38
N GLU A 12 8.90 -28.73 28.27
CA GLU A 12 9.65 -29.01 27.03
C GLU A 12 8.78 -29.50 25.87
N ASP A 13 7.58 -30.03 26.18
CA ASP A 13 6.61 -30.49 25.18
C ASP A 13 5.67 -29.39 24.64
N VAL A 14 5.90 -28.12 24.97
CA VAL A 14 5.02 -26.99 24.63
C VAL A 14 5.76 -25.92 23.86
N CYS A 15 5.21 -25.54 22.72
CA CYS A 15 5.69 -24.42 21.91
C CYS A 15 4.89 -23.16 22.23
N LEU A 16 5.58 -22.04 22.51
CA LEU A 16 4.98 -20.73 22.75
C LEU A 16 5.09 -19.90 21.47
N LEU A 17 3.94 -19.53 20.92
CA LEU A 17 3.86 -18.58 19.80
C LEU A 17 3.38 -17.22 20.32
N GLU A 18 4.20 -16.20 20.13
CA GLU A 18 3.87 -14.84 20.51
C GLU A 18 3.18 -14.12 19.35
N PHE A 19 2.00 -13.57 19.62
CA PHE A 19 1.26 -12.74 18.68
C PHE A 19 1.24 -11.30 19.21
N PRO A 20 1.93 -10.34 18.56
CA PRO A 20 1.88 -8.94 18.98
C PRO A 20 0.50 -8.34 18.67
N GLU A 21 -0.27 -8.08 19.70
CA GLU A 21 -1.50 -7.28 19.63
C GLU A 21 -1.26 -5.86 20.14
N LYS A 22 -2.08 -4.91 19.67
CA LYS A 22 -1.94 -3.48 20.00
C LYS A 22 -2.04 -3.12 21.49
N MET A 23 -2.40 -4.05 22.35
CA MET A 23 -2.60 -3.83 23.79
C MET A 23 -1.95 -4.89 24.69
N GLY A 24 -1.00 -5.66 24.20
CA GLY A 24 -0.30 -6.67 24.96
C GLY A 24 0.10 -7.86 24.08
N SER A 25 0.96 -8.72 24.57
CA SER A 25 1.34 -9.95 23.90
C SER A 25 0.34 -11.04 24.26
N SER A 26 -0.31 -11.63 23.26
CA SER A 26 -1.12 -12.84 23.41
C SER A 26 -0.25 -14.04 23.06
N TYR A 27 -0.39 -15.11 23.82
CA TYR A 27 0.34 -16.35 23.58
C TYR A 27 -0.66 -17.46 23.24
N MET A 28 -0.40 -18.16 22.13
CA MET A 28 -1.06 -19.42 21.84
C MET A 28 -0.12 -20.55 22.27
N VAL A 29 -0.66 -21.46 23.07
CA VAL A 29 0.09 -22.64 23.55
C VAL A 29 -0.41 -23.84 22.74
N LEU A 30 0.47 -24.42 21.94
CA LEU A 30 0.19 -25.64 21.17
C LEU A 30 1.16 -26.73 21.60
N SER A 31 0.65 -27.95 21.74
CA SER A 31 1.51 -29.13 21.94
C SER A 31 2.21 -29.49 20.62
N ALA A 32 3.38 -30.09 20.69
CA ALA A 32 4.10 -30.57 19.51
C ALA A 32 3.24 -31.52 18.66
N SER A 33 2.38 -32.33 19.30
CA SER A 33 1.45 -33.21 18.58
C SER A 33 0.34 -32.48 17.81
N GLU A 34 -0.12 -31.33 18.28
CA GLU A 34 -1.11 -30.53 17.57
C GLU A 34 -0.50 -29.86 16.36
N ILE A 35 0.75 -29.40 16.46
CA ILE A 35 1.50 -28.82 15.33
C ILE A 35 1.75 -29.87 14.25
N GLU A 36 2.14 -31.10 14.62
CA GLU A 36 2.32 -32.20 13.68
C GLU A 36 1.02 -32.60 12.98
N GLN A 37 -0.12 -32.65 13.71
CA GLN A 37 -1.42 -32.97 13.11
C GLN A 37 -1.89 -31.89 12.11
N ASP A 38 -1.66 -30.63 12.40
CA ASP A 38 -2.00 -29.53 11.48
C ASP A 38 -1.11 -29.54 10.23
N LEU A 39 0.19 -29.77 10.38
CA LEU A 39 1.11 -29.94 9.25
C LEU A 39 0.77 -31.17 8.38
N GLU A 40 0.38 -32.31 9.00
CA GLU A 40 -0.08 -33.49 8.25
C GLU A 40 -1.40 -33.25 7.51
N ARG A 41 -2.33 -32.51 8.11
CA ARG A 41 -3.59 -32.14 7.46
C ARG A 41 -3.36 -31.25 6.26
N ASP A 42 -2.49 -30.26 6.37
CA ASP A 42 -2.17 -29.33 5.29
C ASP A 42 -1.37 -30.05 4.18
N ALA A 43 -0.47 -30.97 4.52
CA ALA A 43 0.24 -31.79 3.56
C ALA A 43 -0.68 -32.73 2.74
N LYS A 44 -1.76 -33.24 3.35
CA LYS A 44 -2.75 -34.08 2.64
C LYS A 44 -3.57 -33.32 1.60
N ASN A 45 -3.72 -32.00 1.76
CA ASN A 45 -4.49 -31.15 0.86
C ASN A 45 -3.65 -30.55 -0.28
N LEU A 46 -2.34 -30.80 -0.32
CA LEU A 46 -1.46 -30.35 -1.40
C LEU A 46 -1.68 -31.17 -2.68
N PRO A 47 -1.67 -30.54 -3.86
CA PRO A 47 -1.65 -31.24 -5.15
C PRO A 47 -0.50 -32.24 -5.24
N ASP A 48 -0.72 -33.40 -5.87
CA ASP A 48 0.23 -34.54 -5.86
C ASP A 48 1.64 -34.18 -6.37
N ARG A 49 1.77 -33.20 -7.26
CA ARG A 49 3.05 -32.68 -7.76
C ARG A 49 3.85 -31.94 -6.69
N LEU A 50 3.20 -31.22 -5.79
CA LEU A 50 3.83 -30.55 -4.66
C LEU A 50 4.19 -31.52 -3.54
N LYS A 51 3.41 -32.59 -3.35
CA LYS A 51 3.75 -33.71 -2.43
C LYS A 51 5.07 -34.40 -2.79
N THR A 52 5.37 -34.48 -4.11
CA THR A 52 6.63 -35.08 -4.58
C THR A 52 7.83 -34.17 -4.29
N MET A 53 7.67 -32.85 -4.39
CA MET A 53 8.71 -31.89 -4.03
C MET A 53 8.98 -31.85 -2.52
N TYR A 54 7.91 -31.93 -1.71
CA TYR A 54 8.03 -31.99 -0.24
C TYR A 54 8.80 -33.24 0.23
N LYS A 55 8.48 -34.40 -0.37
CA LYS A 55 9.23 -35.65 -0.08
C LYS A 55 10.70 -35.57 -0.49
N HIS A 56 11.05 -34.77 -1.48
CA HIS A 56 12.44 -34.62 -1.91
C HIS A 56 13.24 -33.73 -0.95
N THR A 57 12.63 -32.69 -0.39
CA THR A 57 13.25 -31.84 0.65
C THR A 57 13.46 -32.58 1.96
N GLU A 58 12.47 -33.34 2.40
CA GLU A 58 12.58 -34.19 3.60
C GLU A 58 13.69 -35.27 3.47
N THR A 59 13.84 -35.83 2.28
CA THR A 59 14.89 -36.85 2.00
C THR A 59 16.28 -36.21 1.98
N VAL A 60 16.42 -34.97 1.57
CA VAL A 60 17.70 -34.23 1.57
C VAL A 60 18.07 -33.78 2.99
N GLU A 61 17.12 -33.36 3.79
CA GLU A 61 17.37 -33.03 5.20
C GLU A 61 17.70 -34.26 6.04
N LYS A 62 16.96 -35.37 5.89
CA LYS A 62 17.30 -36.63 6.55
C LYS A 62 18.67 -37.14 6.15
N LYS A 63 19.09 -37.05 4.88
CA LYS A 63 20.44 -37.40 4.45
C LYS A 63 21.52 -36.49 5.02
N LYS A 64 21.24 -35.18 5.21
CA LYS A 64 22.17 -34.27 5.88
C LYS A 64 22.30 -34.58 7.36
N THR A 65 21.21 -34.94 8.05
CA THR A 65 21.24 -35.30 9.46
C THR A 65 21.94 -36.66 9.70
N GLU A 66 21.71 -37.66 8.83
CA GLU A 66 22.40 -38.94 8.88
C GLU A 66 23.90 -38.85 8.55
N SER A 67 24.32 -37.93 7.66
CA SER A 67 25.74 -37.71 7.37
C SER A 67 26.49 -36.95 8.47
N VAL A 68 25.80 -36.25 9.35
CA VAL A 68 26.38 -35.59 10.54
C VAL A 68 26.49 -36.58 11.72
N ILE A 69 25.58 -37.55 11.80
CA ILE A 69 25.57 -38.56 12.87
C ILE A 69 26.60 -39.70 12.62
N SER A 70 27.00 -39.95 11.36
CA SER A 70 27.94 -41.03 11.04
C SER A 70 29.43 -40.68 11.19
N ASN A 71 29.77 -39.45 11.58
CA ASN A 71 31.15 -38.98 11.74
C ASN A 71 31.57 -38.65 13.18
N THR A 72 30.79 -39.01 14.17
CA THR A 72 31.19 -38.92 15.60
C THR A 72 31.26 -40.31 16.20
N SER A 73 32.43 -40.90 16.11
CA SER A 73 32.83 -42.07 16.94
C SER A 73 32.89 -41.65 18.41
N GLU A 74 32.41 -42.59 19.24
CA GLU A 74 32.40 -42.55 20.69
C GLU A 74 33.76 -42.07 21.26
N GLU A 75 33.81 -40.89 21.86
CA GLU A 75 34.71 -40.60 22.96
C GLU A 75 34.03 -39.64 23.95
N ASN A 76 34.01 -40.12 25.19
CA ASN A 76 33.49 -39.46 26.37
C ASN A 76 33.76 -37.95 26.46
N CYS A 77 32.76 -37.13 26.44
CA CYS A 77 32.81 -35.80 27.01
C CYS A 77 31.73 -35.61 28.06
N LYS A 78 32.13 -35.78 29.31
CA LYS A 78 31.39 -35.21 30.45
C LYS A 78 31.43 -33.69 30.32
N VAL A 79 30.36 -33.08 29.90
CA VAL A 79 30.24 -31.62 29.94
C VAL A 79 29.79 -31.26 31.36
N THR A 80 30.74 -30.78 32.15
CA THR A 80 30.47 -30.11 33.43
C THR A 80 30.03 -28.70 33.08
N ILE A 81 28.78 -28.36 33.27
CA ILE A 81 28.26 -27.00 33.15
C ILE A 81 28.67 -26.24 34.41
N PRO A 82 29.50 -25.20 34.35
CA PRO A 82 29.72 -24.33 35.48
C PRO A 82 28.47 -23.48 35.70
N ALA A 83 27.94 -23.50 36.90
CA ALA A 83 26.96 -22.54 37.37
C ALA A 83 27.51 -21.14 37.17
N LYS A 84 26.91 -20.35 36.33
CA LYS A 84 27.20 -18.93 36.20
C LYS A 84 25.96 -18.12 36.55
N GLU A 85 26.24 -17.24 37.47
CA GLU A 85 25.49 -16.14 38.00
C GLU A 85 24.55 -15.48 37.01
N THR A 86 23.41 -15.12 37.53
CA THR A 86 22.41 -14.23 36.90
C THR A 86 23.05 -12.93 36.49
N ASP A 87 23.38 -12.79 35.22
CA ASP A 87 23.72 -11.48 34.63
C ASP A 87 22.45 -10.64 34.57
N ILE A 88 22.33 -9.73 35.52
CA ILE A 88 21.42 -8.61 35.48
C ILE A 88 21.88 -7.73 34.28
N TYR A 89 21.00 -7.58 33.31
CA TYR A 89 21.21 -6.69 32.17
C TYR A 89 21.58 -5.30 32.65
N GLN A 90 22.84 -4.88 32.45
CA GLN A 90 23.29 -3.52 32.61
C GLN A 90 23.21 -2.82 31.25
N PRO A 91 22.47 -1.71 31.13
CA PRO A 91 22.46 -0.94 29.90
C PRO A 91 23.85 -0.35 29.61
N PRO A 92 24.23 -0.19 28.35
CA PRO A 92 25.59 0.26 27.99
C PRO A 92 25.88 1.64 28.59
N THR A 93 27.06 1.77 29.17
CA THR A 93 27.58 2.91 29.94
C THR A 93 27.51 4.28 29.23
N LYS A 94 27.21 4.29 27.93
CA LYS A 94 26.98 5.51 27.15
C LYS A 94 25.65 6.22 27.43
N LEU A 95 24.62 5.49 27.89
CA LEU A 95 23.31 6.08 28.24
C LEU A 95 23.35 6.78 29.61
N LEU A 96 24.13 6.27 30.54
CA LEU A 96 24.27 6.87 31.89
C LEU A 96 24.98 8.24 31.86
N LYS A 97 25.98 8.43 30.96
CA LYS A 97 26.67 9.71 30.83
C LYS A 97 25.83 10.84 30.25
N VAL A 98 24.78 10.52 29.46
CA VAL A 98 23.89 11.54 28.90
C VAL A 98 22.87 12.04 29.94
N VAL A 99 22.49 11.20 30.91
CA VAL A 99 21.57 11.59 31.98
C VAL A 99 22.27 12.39 33.09
N GLU A 100 23.52 12.05 33.42
CA GLU A 100 24.30 12.82 34.41
C GLU A 100 24.69 14.22 33.91
N SER A 101 24.97 14.41 32.61
CA SER A 101 25.27 15.72 32.06
C SER A 101 24.06 16.66 31.97
N ALA A 102 22.85 16.15 32.03
CA ALA A 102 21.62 16.97 32.00
C ALA A 102 21.24 17.55 33.39
N VAL A 103 21.79 16.99 34.47
CA VAL A 103 21.48 17.45 35.85
C VAL A 103 22.49 18.48 36.37
N GLU A 104 23.72 18.55 35.83
CA GLU A 104 24.75 19.49 36.25
C GLU A 104 24.72 20.86 35.60
N TYR A 105 23.88 21.12 34.59
CA TYR A 105 23.81 22.41 33.90
C TYR A 105 22.80 23.40 34.47
N GLY A 106 22.39 23.21 35.71
CA GLY A 106 21.35 24.00 36.38
C GLY A 106 21.86 25.06 37.38
N THR A 107 23.16 25.35 37.52
CA THR A 107 23.60 26.48 38.36
C THR A 107 25.00 26.93 37.97
N LEU A 108 25.12 28.24 37.80
CA LEU A 108 26.28 29.11 37.98
C LEU A 108 26.91 29.83 36.75
N HIS A 109 26.70 31.12 36.84
CA HIS A 109 27.56 32.26 36.51
C HIS A 109 27.62 32.83 35.09
N LYS A 110 27.13 34.07 35.07
CA LYS A 110 27.51 35.13 34.14
C LYS A 110 29.04 35.35 34.19
N ASN A 111 29.67 35.33 33.01
CA ASN A 111 30.71 36.31 32.66
C ASN A 111 30.94 36.29 31.15
N GLU A 112 31.06 37.49 30.61
CA GLU A 112 31.23 37.83 29.22
C GLU A 112 32.63 37.40 28.70
N SER A 113 32.65 36.74 27.55
CA SER A 113 33.69 36.90 26.53
C SER A 113 33.16 36.36 25.19
N GLU A 114 33.16 37.21 24.18
CA GLU A 114 32.82 36.96 22.80
C GLU A 114 33.73 35.88 22.22
N GLU A 115 33.15 34.72 21.88
CA GLU A 115 33.67 33.82 20.85
C GLU A 115 32.48 33.33 20.04
N ALA A 116 32.60 33.46 18.72
CA ALA A 116 31.59 33.12 17.74
C ALA A 116 31.20 31.64 17.87
N SER A 117 30.08 31.35 18.51
CA SER A 117 29.43 30.06 18.44
C SER A 117 28.66 29.97 17.12
N GLU A 118 29.02 29.03 16.26
CA GLU A 118 28.16 28.57 15.19
C GLU A 118 26.82 28.17 15.81
N VAL A 119 25.82 29.02 15.63
CA VAL A 119 24.43 28.72 15.95
C VAL A 119 24.00 27.67 14.93
N THR A 120 24.07 26.41 15.31
CA THR A 120 23.30 25.35 14.67
C THR A 120 21.83 25.70 14.89
N THR A 121 21.26 26.44 13.97
CA THR A 121 19.82 26.66 13.89
C THR A 121 19.20 25.28 13.72
N GLU A 122 18.61 24.73 14.78
CA GLU A 122 17.69 23.59 14.67
C GLU A 122 16.66 23.97 13.61
N LYS A 123 16.72 23.31 12.46
CA LYS A 123 15.82 23.54 11.34
C LYS A 123 14.43 23.14 11.85
N LYS A 124 13.59 24.12 12.21
CA LYS A 124 12.23 23.86 12.66
C LYS A 124 11.51 23.10 11.55
N ILE A 125 11.20 21.84 11.81
CA ILE A 125 10.48 21.01 10.85
C ILE A 125 9.10 21.61 10.66
N VAL A 126 8.78 21.92 9.43
CA VAL A 126 7.45 22.39 9.01
C VAL A 126 6.84 21.28 8.16
N GLY A 127 5.67 20.78 8.55
CA GLY A 127 5.00 19.75 7.77
C GLY A 127 4.34 20.30 6.51
N MET A 128 3.95 19.40 5.62
CA MET A 128 3.22 19.73 4.39
C MET A 128 1.89 20.41 4.70
N SER A 129 1.52 21.39 3.87
CA SER A 129 0.25 22.12 4.00
C SER A 129 -0.38 22.35 2.61
N VAL A 130 -1.65 22.05 2.50
CA VAL A 130 -2.43 22.21 1.26
C VAL A 130 -3.61 23.13 1.52
N LEU A 131 -3.71 24.22 0.78
CA LEU A 131 -4.84 25.13 0.82
C LEU A 131 -6.05 24.50 0.11
N LEU A 132 -7.07 24.11 0.87
CA LEU A 132 -8.30 23.57 0.32
C LEU A 132 -9.22 24.66 -0.25
N GLY A 133 -9.20 25.82 0.36
CA GLY A 133 -10.01 26.97 -0.06
C GLY A 133 -10.21 27.97 1.06
N THR A 134 -11.31 28.71 1.02
CA THR A 134 -11.68 29.75 1.99
C THR A 134 -12.98 29.36 2.69
N ASP A 135 -13.01 29.40 4.01
CA ASP A 135 -14.24 29.20 4.79
C ASP A 135 -15.25 30.34 4.47
N VAL A 136 -16.40 29.94 3.97
CA VAL A 136 -17.47 30.88 3.54
C VAL A 136 -17.97 31.73 4.68
N SER A 137 -17.93 31.22 5.91
CA SER A 137 -18.46 31.92 7.07
C SER A 137 -17.50 32.94 7.68
N SER A 138 -16.23 32.60 7.76
CA SER A 138 -15.19 33.41 8.42
C SER A 138 -14.27 34.16 7.46
N GLY A 139 -14.23 33.79 6.18
CA GLY A 139 -13.25 34.29 5.20
C GLY A 139 -11.82 33.79 5.45
N SER A 140 -11.63 32.84 6.35
CA SER A 140 -10.30 32.30 6.70
C SER A 140 -9.87 31.19 5.76
N ALA A 141 -8.57 31.10 5.49
CA ALA A 141 -8.00 30.01 4.70
C ALA A 141 -8.13 28.66 5.42
N VAL A 142 -8.56 27.63 4.70
CA VAL A 142 -8.72 26.26 5.19
C VAL A 142 -7.61 25.40 4.65
N TYR A 143 -6.79 24.84 5.54
CA TYR A 143 -5.66 24.01 5.18
C TYR A 143 -5.85 22.55 5.59
N TRP A 144 -5.31 21.65 4.78
CA TRP A 144 -5.14 20.24 5.06
C TRP A 144 -3.66 19.92 5.28
N TYR A 145 -3.36 19.12 6.31
CA TYR A 145 -2.00 18.81 6.73
C TYR A 145 -1.76 17.30 6.64
N PRO A 146 -1.39 16.78 5.46
CA PRO A 146 -1.42 15.32 5.19
C PRO A 146 -0.42 14.51 6.01
N ASN A 147 0.69 15.10 6.45
CA ASN A 147 1.73 14.41 7.19
C ASN A 147 1.82 14.77 8.69
N ASP A 148 0.95 15.67 9.18
CA ASP A 148 0.86 16.03 10.61
C ASP A 148 -0.10 15.08 11.33
N THR A 149 0.44 14.15 12.13
CA THR A 149 -0.36 13.12 12.81
C THR A 149 -1.15 13.62 14.00
N ASN A 150 -0.86 14.81 14.51
CA ASN A 150 -1.69 15.47 15.53
C ASN A 150 -3.00 16.01 14.92
N LYS A 151 -3.01 16.32 13.62
CA LYS A 151 -4.17 16.84 12.91
C LYS A 151 -4.91 15.77 12.12
N LEU A 152 -4.17 14.80 11.55
CA LEU A 152 -4.73 13.80 10.66
C LEU A 152 -4.12 12.42 10.92
N PHE A 153 -4.94 11.44 11.30
CA PHE A 153 -4.46 10.09 11.55
C PHE A 153 -4.00 9.35 10.28
N HIS A 154 -4.65 9.59 9.15
CA HIS A 154 -4.25 9.08 7.82
C HIS A 154 -4.86 9.92 6.69
N THR A 155 -4.30 9.78 5.49
CA THR A 155 -4.58 10.63 4.33
C THR A 155 -5.67 10.09 3.39
N ASN A 156 -6.36 9.00 3.74
CA ASN A 156 -7.44 8.50 2.90
C ASN A 156 -8.59 9.51 2.84
N THR A 157 -8.87 9.98 1.62
CA THR A 157 -9.81 11.06 1.33
C THR A 157 -10.88 10.60 0.36
N GLY A 158 -12.14 10.85 0.67
CA GLY A 158 -13.28 10.66 -0.21
C GLY A 158 -13.79 11.99 -0.73
N ILE A 159 -13.95 12.11 -2.04
CA ILE A 159 -14.48 13.29 -2.71
C ILE A 159 -15.78 12.90 -3.41
N ILE A 160 -16.88 13.55 -3.06
CA ILE A 160 -18.21 13.21 -3.58
C ILE A 160 -18.82 14.44 -4.23
N GLY A 161 -19.51 14.25 -5.34
CA GLY A 161 -20.29 15.32 -5.99
C GLY A 161 -20.71 14.95 -7.40
N THR A 162 -21.83 15.51 -7.82
CA THR A 162 -22.36 15.33 -9.18
C THR A 162 -21.39 15.89 -10.22
N MET A 163 -21.52 15.45 -11.47
CA MET A 163 -20.73 15.96 -12.59
C MET A 163 -20.89 17.47 -12.74
N GLY A 164 -19.79 18.20 -12.98
CA GLY A 164 -19.79 19.66 -13.18
C GLY A 164 -19.74 20.50 -11.91
N THR A 165 -19.72 19.91 -10.70
CA THR A 165 -19.70 20.64 -9.42
C THR A 165 -18.32 21.21 -9.04
N GLY A 166 -17.23 20.77 -9.67
CA GLY A 166 -15.87 21.27 -9.42
C GLY A 166 -14.86 20.23 -8.95
N LYS A 167 -15.25 18.95 -8.72
CA LYS A 167 -14.38 17.89 -8.21
C LYS A 167 -13.02 17.82 -8.88
N THR A 168 -12.97 17.72 -10.23
CA THR A 168 -11.72 17.63 -10.98
C THR A 168 -10.82 18.86 -10.83
N GLN A 169 -11.40 20.07 -10.69
CA GLN A 169 -10.63 21.27 -10.40
C GLN A 169 -10.05 21.26 -8.99
N PHE A 170 -10.81 20.76 -8.04
CA PHE A 170 -10.37 20.58 -6.65
C PHE A 170 -9.25 19.53 -6.57
N THR A 171 -9.43 18.35 -7.19
CA THR A 171 -8.41 17.27 -7.17
C THR A 171 -7.12 17.69 -7.86
N LYS A 172 -7.19 18.38 -9.00
CA LYS A 172 -6.00 18.93 -9.67
C LYS A 172 -5.25 19.93 -8.79
N SER A 173 -5.98 20.84 -8.13
CA SER A 173 -5.40 21.79 -7.18
C SER A 173 -4.71 21.07 -6.03
N LEU A 174 -5.37 20.09 -5.43
CA LEU A 174 -4.85 19.27 -4.34
C LEU A 174 -3.56 18.55 -4.73
N ILE A 175 -3.54 17.87 -5.87
CA ILE A 175 -2.37 17.13 -6.37
C ILE A 175 -1.21 18.08 -6.70
N THR A 176 -1.50 19.21 -7.34
CA THR A 176 -0.47 20.20 -7.69
C THR A 176 0.20 20.76 -6.43
N GLN A 177 -0.57 21.10 -5.42
CA GLN A 177 -0.04 21.62 -4.16
C GLN A 177 0.80 20.56 -3.44
N LEU A 178 0.32 19.31 -3.34
CA LEU A 178 1.06 18.19 -2.75
C LEU A 178 2.39 17.95 -3.45
N HIS A 179 2.41 17.97 -4.79
CA HIS A 179 3.62 17.81 -5.57
C HIS A 179 4.61 18.96 -5.32
N ARG A 180 4.14 20.19 -5.24
CA ARG A 180 4.99 21.36 -5.07
C ARG A 180 5.48 21.57 -3.63
N ASP A 181 4.72 21.10 -2.65
CA ASP A 181 5.05 21.22 -1.22
C ASP A 181 5.85 20.00 -0.69
N GLN A 182 6.30 19.11 -1.57
CA GLN A 182 7.01 17.88 -1.19
C GLN A 182 8.34 18.13 -0.46
N GLU A 183 8.94 19.32 -0.55
CA GLU A 183 10.13 19.70 0.21
C GLU A 183 9.89 19.76 1.73
N HIS A 184 8.62 19.92 2.16
CA HIS A 184 8.18 19.84 3.55
C HIS A 184 7.76 18.42 3.98
N ASN A 185 7.99 17.41 3.13
CA ASN A 185 7.84 16.02 3.51
C ASN A 185 9.03 15.57 4.38
N ILE A 186 8.81 14.53 5.20
CA ILE A 186 9.87 13.99 6.05
C ILE A 186 10.99 13.37 5.20
N GLY A 187 12.24 13.66 5.56
CA GLY A 187 13.42 13.13 4.88
C GLY A 187 13.67 13.71 3.50
N SER A 188 12.94 14.75 3.10
CA SER A 188 13.04 15.39 1.76
C SER A 188 12.95 14.39 0.59
N GLU A 189 12.25 13.27 0.82
CA GLU A 189 12.08 12.25 -0.21
C GLU A 189 10.92 12.61 -1.14
N PRO A 190 11.06 12.33 -2.46
CA PRO A 190 10.03 12.66 -3.42
C PRO A 190 8.71 11.94 -3.11
N LEU A 191 7.62 12.70 -3.08
CA LEU A 191 6.27 12.15 -3.01
C LEU A 191 5.87 11.58 -4.37
N GLY A 192 5.59 10.28 -4.43
CA GLY A 192 5.04 9.64 -5.63
C GLY A 192 3.51 9.71 -5.63
N ILE A 193 2.93 10.21 -6.72
CA ILE A 193 1.47 10.29 -6.88
C ILE A 193 1.06 9.51 -8.12
N LEU A 194 0.31 8.43 -7.92
CA LEU A 194 -0.26 7.62 -8.98
C LEU A 194 -1.70 8.06 -9.26
N ILE A 195 -2.00 8.42 -10.50
CA ILE A 195 -3.33 8.81 -10.94
C ILE A 195 -3.87 7.79 -11.94
N PHE A 196 -5.03 7.19 -11.67
CA PHE A 196 -5.80 6.44 -12.66
C PHE A 196 -6.83 7.36 -13.30
N ASP A 197 -6.62 7.68 -14.58
CA ASP A 197 -7.42 8.66 -15.34
C ASP A 197 -8.36 7.96 -16.33
N TYR A 198 -9.61 7.79 -15.95
CA TYR A 198 -10.61 7.14 -16.80
C TYR A 198 -11.20 8.03 -17.89
N LYS A 199 -11.10 9.37 -17.74
CA LYS A 199 -11.76 10.35 -18.61
C LYS A 199 -10.82 11.20 -19.47
N GLY A 200 -9.51 11.13 -19.23
CA GLY A 200 -8.53 12.00 -19.88
C GLY A 200 -8.50 13.41 -19.27
N ASP A 201 -8.83 13.53 -17.99
CA ASP A 201 -8.80 14.80 -17.28
C ASP A 201 -7.41 15.19 -16.76
N TYR A 202 -6.44 14.27 -16.77
CA TYR A 202 -5.07 14.45 -16.27
C TYR A 202 -4.01 14.11 -17.32
N ASN A 203 -4.39 13.76 -18.53
CA ASN A 203 -3.49 13.32 -19.58
C ASN A 203 -2.78 14.49 -20.31
N GLU A 204 -1.99 14.17 -21.33
CA GLU A 204 -1.16 15.11 -22.10
C GLU A 204 -1.96 16.26 -22.72
N SER A 205 -3.28 16.10 -22.99
CA SER A 205 -4.14 17.18 -23.50
C SER A 205 -4.45 18.28 -22.48
N LYS A 206 -4.10 18.05 -21.22
CA LYS A 206 -4.25 19.00 -20.11
C LYS A 206 -2.90 19.66 -19.80
N GLU A 207 -2.38 20.40 -20.78
CA GLU A 207 -1.03 20.97 -20.75
C GLU A 207 -0.74 21.79 -19.48
N ASP A 208 -1.74 22.52 -18.98
CA ASP A 208 -1.67 23.30 -17.75
C ASP A 208 -1.37 22.40 -16.52
N PHE A 209 -2.08 21.27 -16.40
CA PHE A 209 -1.86 20.33 -15.30
C PHE A 209 -0.50 19.63 -15.43
N VAL A 210 -0.17 19.14 -16.62
CA VAL A 210 1.11 18.48 -16.88
C VAL A 210 2.28 19.42 -16.58
N LYS A 211 2.19 20.70 -17.04
CA LYS A 211 3.21 21.72 -16.79
C LYS A 211 3.33 22.06 -15.29
N ALA A 212 2.20 22.11 -14.55
CA ALA A 212 2.20 22.46 -13.13
C ALA A 212 2.76 21.35 -12.22
N THR A 213 2.73 20.10 -12.69
CA THR A 213 3.06 18.91 -11.89
C THR A 213 4.21 18.07 -12.45
N ASP A 214 4.77 18.45 -13.61
CA ASP A 214 5.75 17.63 -14.35
C ASP A 214 5.26 16.18 -14.54
N ALA A 215 3.94 16.01 -14.76
CA ALA A 215 3.33 14.70 -14.77
C ALA A 215 3.83 13.82 -15.92
N LYS A 216 4.24 12.59 -15.58
CA LYS A 216 4.55 11.55 -16.55
C LYS A 216 3.27 10.80 -16.92
N VAL A 217 2.84 10.92 -18.17
CA VAL A 217 1.63 10.24 -18.65
C VAL A 217 2.00 8.91 -19.31
N LEU A 218 1.39 7.84 -18.87
CA LEU A 218 1.54 6.47 -19.39
C LEU A 218 0.21 6.02 -19.99
N LYS A 219 0.28 5.32 -21.11
CA LYS A 219 -0.88 4.67 -21.73
C LYS A 219 -0.80 3.16 -21.51
N PRO A 220 -1.92 2.42 -21.59
CA PRO A 220 -1.95 0.97 -21.61
C PRO A 220 -1.26 0.35 -22.84
N TYR A 221 -0.04 0.77 -23.10
CA TYR A 221 0.80 0.38 -24.21
C TYR A 221 2.26 0.47 -23.78
N HIS A 222 2.97 -0.66 -23.77
CA HIS A 222 4.34 -0.76 -23.26
C HIS A 222 4.52 -0.15 -21.87
N LEU A 223 3.59 -0.47 -20.94
CA LEU A 223 3.72 -0.03 -19.55
C LEU A 223 5.08 -0.46 -18.99
N PRO A 224 5.90 0.48 -18.47
CA PRO A 224 7.30 0.24 -18.15
C PRO A 224 7.50 -0.47 -16.81
N PHE A 225 6.59 -1.37 -16.45
CA PHE A 225 6.69 -2.24 -15.27
C PHE A 225 6.26 -3.67 -15.61
N ASN A 226 6.85 -4.63 -14.93
CA ASN A 226 6.60 -6.04 -15.18
C ASN A 226 5.61 -6.60 -14.13
N PRO A 227 4.43 -7.12 -14.53
CA PRO A 227 3.46 -7.71 -13.61
C PRO A 227 3.99 -8.96 -12.89
N LEU A 228 5.05 -9.58 -13.41
CA LEU A 228 5.67 -10.77 -12.84
C LEU A 228 6.97 -10.45 -12.09
N ALA A 229 7.25 -9.18 -11.80
CA ALA A 229 8.42 -8.78 -11.03
C ALA A 229 8.38 -9.36 -9.61
N LEU A 230 9.53 -9.84 -9.14
CA LEU A 230 9.69 -10.35 -7.78
C LEU A 230 10.22 -9.23 -6.88
N THR A 231 9.38 -8.76 -5.95
CA THR A 231 9.78 -7.74 -4.99
C THR A 231 10.09 -8.40 -3.64
N LYS A 232 11.38 -8.44 -3.29
CA LYS A 232 11.82 -8.97 -1.99
C LYS A 232 11.48 -7.95 -0.89
N ALA A 233 10.69 -8.36 0.07
CA ALA A 233 10.38 -7.56 1.25
C ALA A 233 11.42 -7.79 2.36
N ASN A 234 11.49 -6.85 3.33
CA ASN A 234 12.31 -7.01 4.53
C ASN A 234 11.90 -8.25 5.35
N VAL A 235 10.63 -8.62 5.29
CA VAL A 235 10.12 -9.88 5.84
C VAL A 235 10.17 -10.94 4.75
N PHE A 236 10.92 -12.01 4.99
CA PHE A 236 11.04 -13.12 4.05
C PHE A 236 9.68 -13.76 3.79
N LYS A 237 9.28 -13.82 2.52
CA LYS A 237 8.06 -14.47 2.06
C LYS A 237 8.45 -15.74 1.30
N PRO A 238 8.24 -16.94 1.88
CA PRO A 238 8.58 -18.18 1.19
C PRO A 238 7.78 -18.33 -0.11
N LEU A 239 8.37 -18.98 -1.11
CA LEU A 239 7.70 -19.28 -2.38
C LEU A 239 7.19 -18.02 -3.13
N LEU A 240 7.90 -16.90 -3.03
CA LEU A 240 7.50 -15.63 -3.63
C LEU A 240 7.03 -15.73 -5.10
N PRO A 241 7.72 -16.48 -6.01
CA PRO A 241 7.23 -16.64 -7.39
C PRO A 241 5.83 -17.27 -7.49
N ILE A 242 5.50 -18.20 -6.59
CA ILE A 242 4.15 -18.80 -6.53
C ILE A 242 3.11 -17.76 -6.12
N HIS A 243 3.43 -16.90 -5.15
CA HIS A 243 2.53 -15.83 -4.73
C HIS A 243 2.27 -14.83 -5.85
N VAL A 244 3.31 -14.41 -6.57
CA VAL A 244 3.16 -13.48 -7.72
C VAL A 244 2.37 -14.13 -8.85
N ALA A 245 2.65 -15.39 -9.18
CA ALA A 245 1.92 -16.14 -10.20
C ALA A 245 0.43 -16.28 -9.84
N ASN A 246 0.10 -16.58 -8.58
CA ASN A 246 -1.28 -16.64 -8.11
C ASN A 246 -1.96 -15.26 -8.16
N ALA A 247 -1.32 -14.20 -7.71
CA ALA A 247 -1.90 -12.85 -7.75
C ALA A 247 -2.25 -12.46 -9.19
N PHE A 248 -1.33 -12.62 -10.14
CA PHE A 248 -1.58 -12.32 -11.56
C PHE A 248 -2.71 -13.20 -12.14
N LYS A 249 -2.67 -14.52 -11.89
CA LYS A 249 -3.72 -15.47 -12.30
C LYS A 249 -5.09 -15.09 -11.73
N ASP A 250 -5.17 -14.78 -10.44
CA ASP A 250 -6.44 -14.45 -9.77
C ASP A 250 -7.02 -13.13 -10.32
N THR A 251 -6.17 -12.17 -10.63
CA THR A 251 -6.56 -10.90 -11.25
C THR A 251 -7.12 -11.12 -12.65
N LEU A 252 -6.46 -11.88 -13.52
CA LEU A 252 -6.99 -12.24 -14.84
C LEU A 252 -8.28 -13.05 -14.71
N ALA A 253 -8.32 -14.00 -13.80
CA ALA A 253 -9.48 -14.86 -13.58
C ALA A 253 -10.72 -14.03 -13.18
N LYS A 254 -10.53 -13.03 -12.36
CA LYS A 254 -11.61 -12.14 -11.94
C LYS A 254 -12.12 -11.27 -13.10
N VAL A 255 -11.21 -10.64 -13.85
CA VAL A 255 -11.58 -9.72 -14.94
C VAL A 255 -12.23 -10.46 -16.12
N TYR A 256 -11.71 -11.63 -16.49
CA TYR A 256 -12.15 -12.38 -17.67
C TYR A 256 -13.05 -13.59 -17.36
N GLY A 257 -13.41 -13.80 -16.10
CA GLY A 257 -14.26 -14.92 -15.69
C GLY A 257 -13.64 -16.30 -15.94
N LEU A 258 -12.32 -16.47 -15.70
CA LEU A 258 -11.62 -17.73 -15.99
C LEU A 258 -12.06 -18.85 -15.05
N GLY A 259 -12.43 -19.99 -15.62
CA GLY A 259 -12.75 -21.20 -14.87
C GLY A 259 -11.49 -21.88 -14.28
N PRO A 260 -11.65 -22.85 -13.35
CA PRO A 260 -10.52 -23.48 -12.63
C PRO A 260 -9.47 -24.13 -13.53
N LYS A 261 -9.87 -24.72 -14.67
CA LYS A 261 -8.92 -25.31 -15.63
C LYS A 261 -8.06 -24.24 -16.29
N GLN A 262 -8.65 -23.14 -16.73
CA GLN A 262 -7.98 -22.02 -17.36
C GLN A 262 -7.02 -21.34 -16.40
N GLN A 263 -7.43 -21.16 -15.15
CA GLN A 263 -6.58 -20.63 -14.08
C GLN A 263 -5.34 -21.52 -13.85
N ASN A 264 -5.51 -22.85 -13.85
CA ASN A 264 -4.40 -23.76 -13.68
C ASN A 264 -3.43 -23.74 -14.87
N ILE A 265 -3.94 -23.63 -16.10
CA ILE A 265 -3.13 -23.47 -17.32
C ILE A 265 -2.29 -22.20 -17.22
N LEU A 266 -2.93 -21.06 -16.95
CA LEU A 266 -2.23 -19.77 -16.81
C LEU A 266 -1.15 -19.82 -15.71
N PHE A 267 -1.51 -20.37 -14.55
CA PHE A 267 -0.56 -20.52 -13.44
C PHE A 267 0.66 -21.34 -13.87
N GLN A 268 0.44 -22.48 -14.54
CA GLN A 268 1.52 -23.34 -14.99
C GLN A 268 2.43 -22.63 -16.01
N CYS A 269 1.85 -21.91 -16.99
CA CYS A 269 2.63 -21.13 -17.95
C CYS A 269 3.51 -20.07 -17.27
N ILE A 270 3.00 -19.42 -16.19
CA ILE A 270 3.78 -18.45 -15.43
C ILE A 270 4.94 -19.13 -14.68
N ILE A 271 4.70 -20.26 -14.04
CA ILE A 271 5.74 -21.01 -13.33
C ILE A 271 6.81 -21.53 -14.31
N ASP A 272 6.41 -22.03 -15.47
CA ASP A 272 7.33 -22.47 -16.51
C ASP A 272 8.15 -21.29 -17.09
N ALA A 273 7.53 -20.10 -17.18
CA ALA A 273 8.25 -18.88 -17.55
C ALA A 273 9.30 -18.48 -16.51
N TYR A 274 8.99 -18.57 -15.21
CA TYR A 274 9.99 -18.37 -14.15
C TYR A 274 11.12 -19.41 -14.26
N ALA A 275 10.79 -20.68 -14.42
CA ALA A 275 11.77 -21.75 -14.56
C ALA A 275 12.71 -21.53 -15.77
N SER A 276 12.18 -21.01 -16.91
CA SER A 276 12.98 -20.68 -18.10
C SER A 276 13.99 -19.54 -17.85
N ARG A 277 13.76 -18.71 -16.82
CA ARG A 277 14.70 -17.68 -16.34
C ARG A 277 15.62 -18.19 -15.22
N GLY A 278 15.55 -19.48 -14.88
CA GLY A 278 16.31 -20.06 -13.78
C GLY A 278 15.79 -19.65 -12.41
N ILE A 279 14.54 -19.16 -12.32
CA ILE A 279 13.91 -18.79 -11.05
C ILE A 279 13.14 -19.98 -10.51
N MET A 280 13.58 -20.48 -9.36
CA MET A 280 12.99 -21.64 -8.69
C MET A 280 12.22 -21.19 -7.46
N PRO A 281 10.90 -21.51 -7.33
CA PRO A 281 10.08 -21.07 -6.20
C PRO A 281 10.66 -21.42 -4.82
N GLY A 282 11.26 -22.60 -4.67
CA GLY A 282 11.85 -23.07 -3.41
C GLY A 282 13.28 -22.58 -3.14
N ASN A 283 13.89 -21.81 -4.02
CA ASN A 283 15.27 -21.33 -3.86
C ASN A 283 15.34 -19.81 -4.01
N SER A 284 15.38 -19.10 -2.88
CA SER A 284 15.40 -17.63 -2.84
C SER A 284 16.62 -16.99 -3.50
N ASP A 285 17.74 -17.71 -3.64
CA ASP A 285 18.95 -17.20 -4.27
C ASP A 285 18.76 -16.98 -5.78
N THR A 286 17.77 -17.69 -6.36
CA THR A 286 17.42 -17.56 -7.78
C THR A 286 16.47 -16.41 -8.08
N TRP A 287 15.90 -15.77 -7.07
CA TRP A 287 14.88 -14.71 -7.26
C TRP A 287 15.47 -13.36 -7.67
N ASP A 288 16.81 -13.23 -7.66
CA ASP A 288 17.53 -12.07 -8.22
C ASP A 288 17.72 -12.15 -9.75
N ASN A 289 17.43 -13.31 -10.33
CA ASN A 289 17.42 -13.45 -11.77
C ASN A 289 16.31 -12.55 -12.37
N THR A 290 16.54 -12.11 -13.62
CA THR A 290 15.57 -11.28 -14.35
C THR A 290 14.24 -12.02 -14.51
N PRO A 291 13.12 -11.48 -14.00
CA PRO A 291 11.82 -12.13 -14.10
C PRO A 291 11.36 -12.29 -15.56
N PRO A 292 10.51 -13.27 -15.86
CA PRO A 292 9.91 -13.38 -17.18
C PRO A 292 8.99 -12.18 -17.46
N THR A 293 8.87 -11.80 -18.72
CA THR A 293 7.87 -10.82 -19.17
C THR A 293 6.55 -11.51 -19.51
N PHE A 294 5.49 -10.73 -19.66
CA PHE A 294 4.19 -11.27 -20.10
C PHE A 294 4.30 -11.95 -21.47
N ASP A 295 5.12 -11.40 -22.39
CA ASP A 295 5.35 -11.98 -23.72
C ASP A 295 5.93 -13.40 -23.64
N MET A 296 6.79 -13.67 -22.66
CA MET A 296 7.32 -15.02 -22.45
C MET A 296 6.23 -16.00 -22.01
N VAL A 297 5.36 -15.56 -21.11
CA VAL A 297 4.20 -16.37 -20.68
C VAL A 297 3.25 -16.61 -21.85
N TYR A 298 2.97 -15.58 -22.64
CA TYR A 298 2.15 -15.70 -23.84
C TYR A 298 2.76 -16.68 -24.85
N ASN A 299 4.06 -16.61 -25.09
CA ASN A 299 4.76 -17.52 -26.02
C ASN A 299 4.71 -18.98 -25.55
N LEU A 300 4.88 -19.24 -24.25
CA LEU A 300 4.72 -20.59 -23.70
C LEU A 300 3.28 -21.09 -23.88
N TYR A 301 2.31 -20.25 -23.54
CA TYR A 301 0.90 -20.55 -23.73
C TYR A 301 0.57 -20.81 -25.21
N SER A 302 1.00 -19.94 -26.12
CA SER A 302 0.64 -20.01 -27.54
C SER A 302 1.30 -21.18 -28.30
N ASN A 303 2.48 -21.63 -27.87
CA ASN A 303 3.23 -22.73 -28.48
C ASN A 303 2.81 -24.10 -27.95
N ASP A 304 2.10 -24.18 -26.83
CA ASP A 304 1.60 -25.44 -26.29
C ASP A 304 0.42 -25.95 -27.14
N GLN A 305 0.63 -27.10 -27.79
CA GLN A 305 -0.37 -27.72 -28.67
C GLN A 305 -1.48 -28.46 -27.91
N GLU A 306 -1.27 -28.78 -26.63
CA GLU A 306 -2.25 -29.46 -25.79
C GLU A 306 -3.32 -28.51 -25.26
N ILE A 307 -3.03 -27.19 -25.23
CA ILE A 307 -3.95 -26.16 -24.76
C ILE A 307 -4.97 -25.81 -25.86
N LYS A 308 -6.25 -25.92 -25.53
CA LYS A 308 -7.32 -25.42 -26.39
C LYS A 308 -7.39 -23.89 -26.34
N LYS A 309 -7.28 -23.24 -27.52
CA LYS A 309 -7.15 -21.77 -27.67
C LYS A 309 -8.44 -21.13 -28.19
N ASN A 310 -9.60 -21.54 -27.69
CA ASN A 310 -10.91 -21.04 -28.12
C ASN A 310 -11.82 -20.74 -26.92
N ASP A 311 -11.25 -20.25 -25.84
CA ASP A 311 -11.96 -19.98 -24.59
C ASP A 311 -11.62 -18.56 -24.06
N SER A 312 -12.15 -18.22 -22.89
CA SER A 312 -11.93 -16.91 -22.26
C SER A 312 -10.44 -16.65 -21.91
N LEU A 313 -9.66 -17.70 -21.61
CA LEU A 313 -8.23 -17.53 -21.40
C LEU A 313 -7.50 -17.12 -22.68
N ALA A 314 -7.83 -17.79 -23.82
CA ALA A 314 -7.27 -17.41 -25.12
C ALA A 314 -7.58 -15.95 -25.46
N ALA A 315 -8.87 -15.55 -25.31
CA ALA A 315 -9.28 -14.17 -25.57
C ALA A 315 -8.54 -13.16 -24.69
N ALA A 316 -8.34 -13.47 -23.40
CA ALA A 316 -7.60 -12.61 -22.48
C ALA A 316 -6.10 -12.49 -22.85
N MET A 317 -5.45 -13.63 -23.11
CA MET A 317 -4.03 -13.68 -23.45
C MET A 317 -3.74 -12.97 -24.77
N ASP A 318 -4.56 -13.26 -25.82
CA ASP A 318 -4.44 -12.63 -27.14
C ASP A 318 -4.68 -11.12 -27.06
N LYS A 319 -5.68 -10.67 -26.30
CA LYS A 319 -5.98 -9.26 -26.12
C LYS A 319 -4.81 -8.51 -25.49
N LEU A 320 -4.27 -8.99 -24.39
CA LEU A 320 -3.13 -8.37 -23.70
C LEU A 320 -1.88 -8.31 -24.59
N TYR A 321 -1.62 -9.38 -25.34
CA TYR A 321 -0.47 -9.46 -26.23
C TYR A 321 -0.62 -8.55 -27.46
N GLN A 322 -1.78 -8.54 -28.11
CA GLN A 322 -2.07 -7.70 -29.28
C GLN A 322 -2.07 -6.21 -28.95
N PHE A 323 -2.59 -5.83 -27.79
CA PHE A 323 -2.53 -4.45 -27.30
C PHE A 323 -1.14 -4.05 -26.79
N GLN A 324 -0.20 -5.01 -26.68
CA GLN A 324 1.16 -4.75 -26.14
C GLN A 324 1.12 -3.97 -24.81
N VAL A 325 0.25 -4.40 -23.90
CA VAL A 325 -0.04 -3.65 -22.66
C VAL A 325 1.21 -3.49 -21.81
N PHE A 326 1.99 -4.55 -21.66
CA PHE A 326 3.22 -4.54 -20.86
C PHE A 326 4.46 -4.49 -21.75
N GLU A 327 5.54 -3.86 -21.25
CA GLU A 327 6.83 -3.84 -21.92
C GLU A 327 7.44 -5.25 -21.98
N GLY A 328 7.68 -5.74 -23.20
CA GLY A 328 8.25 -7.05 -23.45
C GLY A 328 9.76 -7.14 -23.23
N ASN A 329 10.46 -5.99 -23.18
CA ASN A 329 11.89 -5.93 -22.94
C ASN A 329 12.19 -5.66 -21.46
N SER A 330 12.70 -6.67 -20.74
CA SER A 330 13.03 -6.53 -19.30
C SER A 330 13.99 -5.38 -18.98
N ASN A 331 14.86 -4.97 -19.92
CA ASN A 331 15.78 -3.85 -19.71
C ASN A 331 15.09 -2.48 -19.74
N LYS A 332 13.84 -2.41 -20.19
CA LYS A 332 13.02 -1.19 -20.21
C LYS A 332 11.98 -1.17 -19.10
N THR A 333 11.94 -2.21 -18.27
CA THR A 333 11.05 -2.25 -17.11
C THR A 333 11.78 -1.80 -15.85
N GLN A 334 11.03 -1.20 -14.94
CA GLN A 334 11.50 -0.79 -13.62
C GLN A 334 10.48 -1.14 -12.56
N ALA A 335 10.87 -1.09 -11.29
CA ALA A 335 9.93 -1.26 -10.20
C ALA A 335 8.88 -0.12 -10.20
N LEU A 336 7.63 -0.45 -9.87
CA LEU A 336 6.56 0.56 -9.87
C LEU A 336 6.87 1.72 -8.91
N PHE A 337 7.43 1.45 -7.72
CA PHE A 337 7.78 2.48 -6.76
C PHE A 337 8.93 3.39 -7.21
N GLU A 338 9.85 2.88 -8.03
CA GLU A 338 10.88 3.69 -8.69
C GLU A 338 10.29 4.55 -9.80
N LEU A 339 9.31 4.03 -10.54
CA LEU A 339 8.57 4.78 -11.53
C LEU A 339 7.75 5.92 -10.90
N LEU A 340 7.18 5.66 -9.71
CA LEU A 340 6.37 6.62 -8.95
C LEU A 340 7.24 7.61 -8.16
N GLN A 341 7.96 8.46 -8.91
CA GLN A 341 8.68 9.63 -8.41
C GLN A 341 8.02 10.87 -9.00
N GLY A 342 7.37 11.70 -8.18
CA GLY A 342 6.49 12.77 -8.64
C GLY A 342 5.13 12.25 -9.14
N VAL A 343 4.49 12.97 -10.06
CA VAL A 343 3.15 12.65 -10.55
C VAL A 343 3.22 11.72 -11.77
N VAL A 344 2.59 10.57 -11.67
CA VAL A 344 2.47 9.58 -12.75
C VAL A 344 0.99 9.31 -13.03
N VAL A 345 0.58 9.53 -14.25
CA VAL A 345 -0.80 9.31 -14.73
C VAL A 345 -0.82 8.06 -15.59
N ILE A 346 -1.71 7.12 -15.28
CA ILE A 346 -2.07 6.05 -16.21
C ILE A 346 -3.36 6.47 -16.90
N ASP A 347 -3.23 6.91 -18.17
CA ASP A 347 -4.35 7.35 -19.01
C ASP A 347 -5.12 6.13 -19.52
N LEU A 348 -6.23 5.83 -18.89
CA LEU A 348 -7.14 4.73 -19.23
C LEU A 348 -8.24 5.15 -20.20
N SER A 349 -8.29 6.42 -20.57
CA SER A 349 -9.36 6.98 -21.39
C SER A 349 -9.40 6.34 -22.78
N GLY A 350 -10.60 5.97 -23.23
CA GLY A 350 -10.82 5.35 -24.55
C GLY A 350 -10.46 3.86 -24.66
N TYR A 351 -10.00 3.23 -23.60
CA TYR A 351 -9.82 1.76 -23.55
C TYR A 351 -11.07 1.05 -23.05
N ASP A 352 -11.23 -0.21 -23.44
CA ASP A 352 -12.32 -1.06 -22.97
C ASP A 352 -12.28 -1.27 -21.46
N SER A 353 -13.43 -1.45 -20.83
CA SER A 353 -13.57 -1.58 -19.37
C SER A 353 -12.74 -2.72 -18.77
N ASP A 354 -12.64 -3.86 -19.46
CA ASP A 354 -11.84 -5.00 -19.01
C ASP A 354 -10.33 -4.71 -19.06
N ILE A 355 -9.82 -3.99 -20.07
CA ILE A 355 -8.43 -3.49 -20.08
C ILE A 355 -8.21 -2.50 -18.96
N GLN A 356 -9.12 -1.55 -18.76
CA GLN A 356 -9.02 -0.58 -17.67
C GLN A 356 -8.97 -1.30 -16.31
N SER A 357 -9.92 -2.20 -16.04
CA SER A 357 -10.00 -2.96 -14.79
C SER A 357 -8.79 -3.83 -14.55
N LEU A 358 -8.27 -4.47 -15.58
CA LEU A 358 -7.08 -5.31 -15.50
C LEU A 358 -5.82 -4.50 -15.13
N ILE A 359 -5.57 -3.40 -15.83
CA ILE A 359 -4.39 -2.58 -15.58
C ILE A 359 -4.41 -2.02 -14.17
N VAL A 360 -5.56 -1.54 -13.73
CA VAL A 360 -5.74 -1.02 -12.37
C VAL A 360 -5.49 -2.13 -11.34
N ALA A 361 -6.09 -3.31 -11.52
CA ALA A 361 -5.93 -4.43 -10.60
C ALA A 361 -4.47 -4.87 -10.47
N ILE A 362 -3.79 -5.09 -11.60
CA ILE A 362 -2.37 -5.48 -11.63
C ILE A 362 -1.49 -4.39 -11.01
N THR A 363 -1.74 -3.12 -11.35
CA THR A 363 -0.97 -2.01 -10.80
C THR A 363 -1.14 -1.91 -9.28
N LEU A 364 -2.35 -2.12 -8.75
CA LEU A 364 -2.60 -2.13 -7.31
C LEU A 364 -1.97 -3.33 -6.61
N ASP A 365 -1.97 -4.51 -7.22
CA ASP A 365 -1.31 -5.69 -6.66
C ASP A 365 0.22 -5.48 -6.57
N LEU A 366 0.83 -4.93 -7.61
CA LEU A 366 2.24 -4.54 -7.60
C LEU A 366 2.51 -3.43 -6.57
N PHE A 367 1.65 -2.42 -6.54
CA PHE A 367 1.77 -1.32 -5.59
C PHE A 367 1.75 -1.83 -4.14
N TYR A 368 0.78 -2.68 -3.80
CA TYR A 368 0.68 -3.25 -2.46
C TYR A 368 1.89 -4.11 -2.10
N SER A 369 2.36 -4.95 -3.02
CA SER A 369 3.56 -5.76 -2.81
C SER A 369 4.81 -4.90 -2.56
N GLN A 370 5.00 -3.84 -3.35
CA GLN A 370 6.15 -2.95 -3.22
C GLN A 370 6.02 -2.01 -2.01
N MET A 371 4.80 -1.62 -1.63
CA MET A 371 4.53 -0.91 -0.39
C MET A 371 5.01 -1.71 0.83
N GLN A 372 4.67 -3.00 0.89
CA GLN A 372 5.13 -3.87 1.98
C GLN A 372 6.66 -4.04 1.96
N ALA A 373 7.27 -4.13 0.78
CA ALA A 373 8.71 -4.28 0.63
C ALA A 373 9.49 -3.01 1.05
N ALA A 374 8.94 -1.83 0.79
CA ALA A 374 9.55 -0.56 1.19
C ALA A 374 9.63 -0.39 2.72
N GLY A 375 8.78 -1.10 3.47
CA GLY A 375 8.75 -1.04 4.93
C GLY A 375 8.03 0.20 5.47
N SER A 376 8.03 0.34 6.81
CA SER A 376 7.30 1.40 7.52
C SER A 376 7.84 2.79 7.19
N SER A 377 6.94 3.77 7.11
CA SER A 377 7.27 5.17 6.84
C SER A 377 8.09 5.79 7.97
N LYS A 378 8.95 6.75 7.64
CA LYS A 378 9.78 7.49 8.59
C LYS A 378 8.92 8.44 9.45
N TRP A 379 9.45 8.78 10.62
CA TRP A 379 8.85 9.72 11.56
C TRP A 379 9.86 10.78 11.98
N GLU A 380 9.37 12.01 12.17
CA GLU A 380 10.14 13.09 12.73
C GLU A 380 9.23 14.00 13.57
N GLY A 381 9.34 13.89 14.89
CA GLY A 381 8.40 14.54 15.81
C GLY A 381 6.95 14.06 15.59
N GLN A 382 6.05 15.01 15.29
CA GLN A 382 4.64 14.72 14.98
C GLN A 382 4.38 14.40 13.51
N TYR A 383 5.40 14.54 12.66
CA TYR A 383 5.24 14.35 11.22
C TYR A 383 5.61 12.94 10.81
N ARG A 384 4.78 12.36 9.95
CA ARG A 384 5.03 11.08 9.29
C ARG A 384 5.33 11.32 7.81
N GLN A 385 6.32 10.63 7.27
CA GLN A 385 6.60 10.65 5.84
C GLN A 385 5.40 10.20 5.03
N LEU A 386 4.99 11.00 4.06
CA LEU A 386 4.03 10.62 3.02
C LEU A 386 4.82 10.15 1.79
N SER A 387 4.89 8.84 1.58
CA SER A 387 5.73 8.24 0.54
C SER A 387 5.02 8.18 -0.81
N LYS A 388 3.77 7.72 -0.81
CA LYS A 388 2.97 7.54 -2.03
C LYS A 388 1.50 7.93 -1.82
N LEU A 389 0.87 8.43 -2.89
CA LEU A 389 -0.56 8.68 -2.95
C LEU A 389 -1.15 8.01 -4.20
N ILE A 390 -2.36 7.50 -4.09
CA ILE A 390 -3.14 7.00 -5.21
C ILE A 390 -4.37 7.88 -5.36
N LEU A 391 -4.52 8.52 -6.52
CA LEU A 391 -5.75 9.19 -6.92
C LEU A 391 -6.52 8.33 -7.92
N VAL A 392 -7.78 8.07 -7.63
CA VAL A 392 -8.73 7.49 -8.58
C VAL A 392 -9.86 8.49 -8.78
N ASP A 393 -9.90 9.12 -9.94
CA ASP A 393 -11.03 9.95 -10.33
C ASP A 393 -12.06 9.08 -11.06
N GLU A 394 -13.36 9.35 -10.85
CA GLU A 394 -14.46 8.47 -11.27
C GLU A 394 -14.32 7.03 -10.71
N ALA A 395 -14.04 6.97 -9.41
CA ALA A 395 -13.78 5.71 -8.70
C ALA A 395 -14.99 4.75 -8.61
N ASP A 396 -16.15 5.13 -9.13
CA ASP A 396 -17.36 4.30 -9.17
C ASP A 396 -17.16 3.00 -9.98
N ASN A 397 -16.60 3.11 -11.17
CA ASN A 397 -16.27 1.93 -11.99
C ASN A 397 -15.26 1.01 -11.29
N PHE A 398 -14.34 1.61 -10.59
CA PHE A 398 -13.24 0.97 -9.89
C PHE A 398 -13.69 0.29 -8.57
N MET A 399 -14.48 1.00 -7.74
CA MET A 399 -14.91 0.44 -6.45
C MET A 399 -15.94 -0.66 -6.58
N SER A 400 -16.78 -0.63 -7.63
CA SER A 400 -17.74 -1.69 -7.92
C SER A 400 -17.07 -3.04 -8.24
N GLU A 401 -15.86 -3.03 -8.80
CA GLU A 401 -15.05 -4.22 -9.06
C GLU A 401 -14.50 -4.89 -7.80
N GLY A 402 -14.43 -4.18 -6.67
CA GLY A 402 -14.06 -4.72 -5.39
C GLY A 402 -12.63 -5.26 -5.34
N PHE A 403 -11.63 -4.47 -5.76
CA PHE A 403 -10.21 -4.86 -5.78
C PHE A 403 -9.67 -5.19 -4.38
N PRO A 404 -9.20 -6.42 -4.10
CA PRO A 404 -8.68 -6.79 -2.79
C PRO A 404 -7.46 -5.97 -2.37
N ALA A 405 -6.58 -5.63 -3.32
CA ALA A 405 -5.38 -4.83 -3.05
C ALA A 405 -5.71 -3.41 -2.59
N LEU A 406 -6.73 -2.76 -3.19
CA LEU A 406 -7.17 -1.44 -2.74
C LEU A 406 -7.62 -1.46 -1.28
N LYS A 407 -8.40 -2.48 -0.90
CA LYS A 407 -8.90 -2.63 0.46
C LYS A 407 -7.76 -2.76 1.47
N LYS A 408 -6.73 -3.54 1.11
CA LYS A 408 -5.52 -3.68 1.92
C LYS A 408 -4.73 -2.36 2.00
N ILE A 409 -4.58 -1.65 0.87
CA ILE A 409 -3.90 -0.34 0.84
C ILE A 409 -4.63 0.68 1.73
N LEU A 410 -5.95 0.77 1.65
CA LEU A 410 -6.75 1.65 2.50
C LEU A 410 -6.59 1.33 3.99
N LYS A 411 -6.52 0.04 4.33
CA LYS A 411 -6.42 -0.43 5.72
C LYS A 411 -5.01 -0.27 6.29
N GLU A 412 -4.00 -0.60 5.52
CA GLU A 412 -2.61 -0.77 5.98
C GLU A 412 -1.69 0.39 5.54
N GLY A 413 -2.07 1.12 4.48
CA GLY A 413 -1.22 2.13 3.83
C GLY A 413 -0.64 3.19 4.77
N ARG A 414 -1.39 3.55 5.83
CA ARG A 414 -0.89 4.49 6.84
C ARG A 414 0.48 4.10 7.40
N GLU A 415 0.70 2.83 7.70
CA GLU A 415 1.96 2.35 8.26
C GLU A 415 3.14 2.60 7.32
N PHE A 416 2.88 2.52 6.02
CA PHE A 416 3.86 2.66 4.95
C PHE A 416 3.94 4.08 4.36
N GLY A 417 3.24 5.05 4.97
CA GLY A 417 3.18 6.41 4.44
C GLY A 417 2.39 6.53 3.13
N VAL A 418 1.41 5.66 2.93
CA VAL A 418 0.57 5.63 1.74
C VAL A 418 -0.82 6.12 2.05
N GLY A 419 -1.36 6.98 1.17
CA GLY A 419 -2.73 7.46 1.22
C GLY A 419 -3.47 7.27 -0.09
N THR A 420 -4.80 7.43 -0.05
CA THR A 420 -5.65 7.35 -1.23
C THR A 420 -6.59 8.55 -1.31
N ILE A 421 -6.87 9.00 -2.51
CA ILE A 421 -7.88 10.01 -2.83
C ILE A 421 -8.84 9.37 -3.82
N LEU A 422 -10.07 9.13 -3.38
CA LEU A 422 -11.10 8.49 -4.20
C LEU A 422 -12.21 9.49 -4.51
N SER A 423 -12.38 9.84 -5.77
CA SER A 423 -13.38 10.79 -6.24
C SER A 423 -14.50 10.07 -6.97
N THR A 424 -15.76 10.31 -6.60
CA THR A 424 -16.93 9.68 -7.21
C THR A 424 -18.17 10.58 -7.19
N GLN A 425 -19.21 10.16 -7.88
CA GLN A 425 -20.47 10.92 -7.93
C GLN A 425 -21.41 10.61 -6.75
N PHE A 426 -21.32 9.44 -6.13
CA PHE A 426 -22.24 8.97 -5.11
C PHE A 426 -21.55 8.26 -3.96
N LEU A 427 -22.02 8.49 -2.73
CA LEU A 427 -21.49 7.81 -1.55
C LEU A 427 -21.67 6.28 -1.61
N ARG A 428 -22.75 5.80 -2.21
CA ARG A 428 -23.03 4.36 -2.32
C ARG A 428 -21.89 3.55 -2.97
N HIS A 429 -21.05 4.21 -3.78
CA HIS A 429 -19.89 3.54 -4.39
C HIS A 429 -18.81 3.18 -3.36
N PHE A 430 -18.72 3.93 -2.27
CA PHE A 430 -17.85 3.58 -1.14
C PHE A 430 -18.39 2.40 -0.31
N GLY A 431 -19.71 2.12 -0.42
CA GLY A 431 -20.40 1.22 0.48
C GLY A 431 -20.50 1.77 1.90
N THR A 432 -21.33 1.18 2.73
CA THR A 432 -21.54 1.58 4.14
C THR A 432 -21.61 0.38 5.09
N GLY A 433 -21.32 -0.83 4.60
CA GLY A 433 -21.27 -2.07 5.37
C GLY A 433 -19.93 -2.26 6.11
N ASP A 434 -19.84 -3.33 6.88
CA ASP A 434 -18.65 -3.62 7.69
C ASP A 434 -17.38 -3.86 6.87
N ASP A 435 -17.53 -4.26 5.59
CA ASP A 435 -16.43 -4.54 4.69
C ASP A 435 -16.16 -3.45 3.65
N ASP A 436 -16.84 -2.31 3.75
CA ASP A 436 -16.84 -1.29 2.73
C ASP A 436 -15.70 -0.27 2.86
N TYR A 437 -15.41 0.44 1.78
CA TYR A 437 -14.30 1.40 1.70
C TYR A 437 -14.51 2.63 2.59
N ALA A 438 -15.76 3.05 2.77
CA ALA A 438 -16.11 4.29 3.47
C ALA A 438 -15.55 4.37 4.90
N LYS A 439 -15.45 3.24 5.61
CA LYS A 439 -14.92 3.21 6.98
C LYS A 439 -13.43 3.54 7.09
N TYR A 440 -12.69 3.46 5.99
CA TYR A 440 -11.28 3.80 5.93
C TYR A 440 -11.02 5.25 5.50
N ILE A 441 -12.08 6.03 5.27
CA ILE A 441 -11.97 7.43 4.86
C ILE A 441 -12.10 8.33 6.11
N LEU A 442 -11.14 9.23 6.29
CA LEU A 442 -11.16 10.21 7.38
C LEU A 442 -11.44 11.64 6.91
N THR A 443 -11.04 11.97 5.70
CA THR A 443 -11.32 13.27 5.10
C THR A 443 -12.40 13.13 4.05
N TRP A 444 -13.47 13.85 4.20
CA TRP A 444 -14.55 13.92 3.22
C TRP A 444 -14.65 15.32 2.64
N VAL A 445 -14.73 15.41 1.32
CA VAL A 445 -15.02 16.64 0.57
C VAL A 445 -16.29 16.41 -0.21
N VAL A 446 -17.36 17.09 0.19
CA VAL A 446 -18.70 16.87 -0.37
C VAL A 446 -19.13 18.11 -1.13
N HIS A 447 -19.14 18.02 -2.45
CA HIS A 447 -19.74 19.01 -3.35
C HIS A 447 -21.26 18.79 -3.46
N ASN A 448 -21.93 19.54 -4.33
CA ASN A 448 -23.35 19.30 -4.61
C ASN A 448 -23.56 17.87 -5.13
N VAL A 449 -24.51 17.14 -4.51
CA VAL A 449 -24.86 15.75 -4.87
C VAL A 449 -26.33 15.69 -5.27
N ALA A 450 -26.60 15.29 -6.51
CA ALA A 450 -27.97 15.21 -7.03
C ALA A 450 -28.79 14.12 -6.34
N ASP A 451 -28.25 12.91 -6.21
CA ASP A 451 -28.90 11.74 -5.59
C ASP A 451 -28.32 11.51 -4.18
N LEU A 452 -28.60 12.44 -3.27
CA LEU A 452 -28.19 12.39 -1.88
C LEU A 452 -29.27 11.77 -1.01
N LYS A 453 -28.91 10.89 -0.09
CA LYS A 453 -29.82 10.34 0.94
C LYS A 453 -29.46 10.92 2.30
N SER A 454 -30.45 11.05 3.20
CA SER A 454 -30.20 11.49 4.58
C SER A 454 -29.20 10.57 5.30
N SER A 455 -29.28 9.23 5.06
CA SER A 455 -28.33 8.26 5.60
C SER A 455 -26.90 8.51 5.15
N ASP A 456 -26.68 9.08 3.96
CA ASP A 456 -25.36 9.41 3.45
C ASP A 456 -24.73 10.55 4.25
N VAL A 457 -25.53 11.57 4.58
CA VAL A 457 -25.14 12.70 5.41
C VAL A 457 -24.82 12.24 6.83
N GLU A 458 -25.70 11.45 7.42
CA GLU A 458 -25.54 10.87 8.75
C GLU A 458 -24.23 10.08 8.86
N PHE A 459 -23.93 9.29 7.85
CA PHE A 459 -22.72 8.49 7.81
C PHE A 459 -21.43 9.35 7.66
N VAL A 460 -21.40 10.24 6.65
CA VAL A 460 -20.20 11.06 6.34
C VAL A 460 -19.89 12.03 7.47
N PHE A 461 -20.90 12.71 8.00
CA PHE A 461 -20.71 13.76 9.00
C PHE A 461 -20.83 13.24 10.43
N LYS A 462 -21.18 11.96 10.62
CA LYS A 462 -21.36 11.31 11.93
C LYS A 462 -22.39 12.04 12.80
N THR A 463 -23.49 12.48 12.18
CA THR A 463 -24.59 13.15 12.86
C THR A 463 -25.62 12.13 13.38
N GLU A 464 -26.38 12.52 14.40
CA GLU A 464 -27.49 11.68 14.88
C GLU A 464 -28.56 11.54 13.79
N PRO A 465 -29.13 10.33 13.61
CA PRO A 465 -30.15 10.07 12.61
C PRO A 465 -31.35 11.01 12.75
N LYS A 466 -31.76 11.62 11.64
CA LYS A 466 -32.89 12.56 11.55
C LYS A 466 -32.75 13.78 12.45
N SER A 467 -31.56 14.13 12.90
CA SER A 467 -31.31 15.35 13.66
C SER A 467 -31.50 16.60 12.79
N ALA A 468 -31.72 17.75 13.45
CA ALA A 468 -31.77 19.03 12.75
C ALA A 468 -30.43 19.33 12.04
N GLU A 469 -29.31 18.94 12.63
CA GLU A 469 -27.99 19.09 12.04
C GLU A 469 -27.88 18.26 10.74
N SER A 470 -28.29 16.99 10.75
CA SER A 470 -28.30 16.13 9.56
C SER A 470 -29.18 16.73 8.45
N GLN A 471 -30.37 17.26 8.83
CA GLN A 471 -31.30 17.85 7.86
C GLN A 471 -30.75 19.17 7.27
N ASN A 472 -30.10 19.99 8.07
CA ASN A 472 -29.47 21.22 7.59
C ASN A 472 -28.34 20.91 6.61
N LEU A 473 -27.40 20.00 6.97
CA LEU A 473 -26.32 19.56 6.09
C LEU A 473 -26.85 18.98 4.78
N TYR A 474 -27.95 18.20 4.85
CA TYR A 474 -28.58 17.66 3.64
C TYR A 474 -29.04 18.76 2.69
N ASN A 475 -29.74 19.79 3.22
CA ASN A 475 -30.23 20.93 2.44
C ASN A 475 -29.04 21.74 1.89
N ASP A 476 -28.06 22.02 2.73
CA ASP A 476 -26.88 22.80 2.36
C ASP A 476 -26.10 22.14 1.23
N ILE A 477 -25.89 20.80 1.28
CA ILE A 477 -25.22 20.06 0.19
C ILE A 477 -25.99 20.20 -1.13
N LYS A 478 -27.32 20.15 -1.09
CA LYS A 478 -28.17 20.31 -2.28
C LYS A 478 -28.10 21.71 -2.90
N GLU A 479 -27.81 22.72 -2.09
CA GLU A 479 -27.75 24.11 -2.50
C GLU A 479 -26.33 24.62 -2.79
N LEU A 480 -25.29 23.77 -2.57
CA LEU A 480 -23.90 24.14 -2.84
C LEU A 480 -23.73 24.64 -4.30
N LYS A 481 -23.08 25.77 -4.43
CA LYS A 481 -22.69 26.34 -5.73
C LYS A 481 -21.52 25.53 -6.31
N LYS A 482 -21.29 25.72 -7.60
CA LYS A 482 -20.10 25.18 -8.26
C LYS A 482 -18.83 25.72 -7.57
N HIS A 483 -17.82 24.85 -7.40
CA HIS A 483 -16.57 25.12 -6.67
C HIS A 483 -16.78 25.47 -5.18
N HIS A 484 -17.84 24.94 -4.58
CA HIS A 484 -18.03 24.97 -3.14
C HIS A 484 -18.20 23.55 -2.62
N SER A 485 -17.70 23.30 -1.44
CA SER A 485 -17.79 21.99 -0.78
C SER A 485 -18.03 22.14 0.72
N ILE A 486 -18.50 21.07 1.34
CA ILE A 486 -18.48 20.89 2.79
C ILE A 486 -17.39 19.87 3.11
N ILE A 487 -16.39 20.31 3.87
CA ILE A 487 -15.23 19.50 4.19
C ILE A 487 -15.32 19.01 5.64
N LYS A 488 -15.12 17.70 5.82
CA LYS A 488 -15.06 17.01 7.11
C LYS A 488 -13.70 16.36 7.28
N ILE A 489 -12.91 16.80 8.25
CA ILE A 489 -11.59 16.23 8.55
C ILE A 489 -11.69 15.51 9.91
N GLY A 490 -11.53 14.20 9.90
CA GLY A 490 -11.57 13.38 11.11
C GLY A 490 -12.82 13.62 11.96
N ASN A 491 -12.63 14.10 13.18
CA ASN A 491 -13.70 14.41 14.13
C ASN A 491 -14.02 15.91 14.24
N GLU A 492 -13.37 16.76 13.42
CA GLU A 492 -13.64 18.20 13.41
C GLU A 492 -15.05 18.50 12.90
N LYS A 493 -15.55 19.70 13.18
CA LYS A 493 -16.84 20.14 12.64
C LYS A 493 -16.74 20.33 11.13
N PRO A 494 -17.84 20.11 10.38
CA PRO A 494 -17.88 20.39 8.96
C PRO A 494 -17.60 21.89 8.68
N ILE A 495 -16.82 22.16 7.65
CA ILE A 495 -16.45 23.51 7.22
C ILE A 495 -17.01 23.72 5.81
N TYR A 496 -17.69 24.87 5.61
CA TYR A 496 -18.19 25.27 4.29
C TYR A 496 -17.10 26.05 3.56
N VAL A 497 -16.65 25.53 2.44
CA VAL A 497 -15.46 26.03 1.75
C VAL A 497 -15.79 26.47 0.32
N GLU A 498 -15.35 27.67 -0.04
CA GLU A 498 -15.16 28.04 -1.44
C GLU A 498 -13.80 27.46 -1.86
N ASP A 499 -13.83 26.48 -2.74
CA ASP A 499 -12.67 25.64 -3.08
C ASP A 499 -11.58 26.44 -3.80
N LYS A 500 -10.31 26.16 -3.46
CA LYS A 500 -9.18 26.63 -4.27
C LYS A 500 -9.12 25.83 -5.57
N ALA A 501 -9.75 26.36 -6.62
CA ALA A 501 -9.79 25.71 -7.93
C ALA A 501 -8.41 25.68 -8.60
N PHE A 502 -8.12 24.65 -9.41
CA PHE A 502 -6.82 24.50 -10.08
C PHE A 502 -6.50 25.68 -11.02
N TRP A 503 -7.47 26.20 -11.77
CA TRP A 503 -7.24 27.32 -12.67
C TRP A 503 -6.87 28.63 -11.93
N GLU A 504 -7.29 28.80 -10.68
CA GLU A 504 -6.85 29.92 -9.83
C GLU A 504 -5.43 29.69 -9.33
N LEU A 505 -5.17 28.47 -8.82
CA LEU A 505 -3.83 28.07 -8.39
C LEU A 505 -2.82 28.23 -9.52
N TYR A 506 -3.16 27.79 -10.74
CA TYR A 506 -2.28 27.88 -11.90
C TYR A 506 -1.87 29.31 -12.23
N LYS A 507 -2.83 30.26 -12.18
CA LYS A 507 -2.53 31.69 -12.34
C LYS A 507 -1.59 32.22 -11.25
N ASP A 508 -1.80 31.80 -10.00
CA ASP A 508 -0.95 32.23 -8.88
C ASP A 508 0.49 31.72 -9.04
N LEU A 509 0.67 30.55 -9.65
CA LEU A 509 1.98 29.95 -9.92
C LEU A 509 2.78 30.65 -11.03
N LYS A 510 2.15 31.54 -11.82
CA LYS A 510 2.79 32.29 -12.92
C LYS A 510 3.55 31.40 -13.90
N LEU A 511 2.95 30.28 -14.28
CA LEU A 511 3.53 29.29 -15.20
C LEU A 511 3.19 29.54 -16.67
N ASP A 512 2.70 30.72 -17.03
CA ASP A 512 2.32 31.13 -18.38
C ASP A 512 3.50 31.15 -19.37
#